data_97083a1e5d6f5266a8e885a0f4d681a1
#
_entry.id   97083a1e5d6f5266a8e885a0f4d681a1
#
_cell.length_a   1.000
_cell.length_b   1.000
_cell.length_c   1.000
_cell.angle_alpha   90.00
_cell.angle_beta   90.00
_cell.angle_gamma   90.00
#
_symmetry.space_group_name_H-M   'P 1'
#
loop_
_entity.id
_entity.type
_entity.pdbx_description
1 polymer ?
#
loop_
_entity_poly.entity_id
_entity_poly.type
_entity_poly.pdbx_seq_one_letter_code
_entity_poly.pdbx_strand_id
1 'polypeptide(L)'
;MGGIDELEQENGFPRLQQETEALAAEDPLSAPVEQDAVSQPAEPETNSEEQSTLPVKTEEGTILLTPEEIRAALDAGTLDASNIDTACLTDENGLLSWLWSLLFGKKDDDSSTPAPAPVYSGWRTVGGKTYYYDQYTNQPVTGIQSIDNKLYYFDANGVQQDATFGIDVSKYQSNIDWEQVKTAGVKFVIIRIGYRGYGSGALVLDPMFEKHFTNARNAGLKVGVYFFSQAVNENEAREEAQGCAYVLNGRKLDYPIYFDTEASGGKNGRADGLGVEDRTKCAIAFCEEVKAQGYQPGVYASTLWFRKRIDLNRLKSYSIWNAHYNVAGSPIACDMWQGTCTARIPGYGGQIDVNISYVG
;
A
#
# COMPACT_ATOMS: atom_id res chain seq x y z
N MET A 1 -17.96 33.91 -22.93
CA MET A 1 -18.02 32.51 -22.53
C MET A 1 -18.06 31.68 -23.79
N GLY A 2 -16.94 31.43 -24.39
CA GLY A 2 -16.81 30.70 -25.65
C GLY A 2 -15.34 30.64 -25.97
N GLY A 3 -14.62 29.66 -25.47
CA GLY A 3 -13.20 29.58 -25.74
C GLY A 3 -12.53 28.26 -25.25
N ILE A 4 -13.23 27.50 -24.42
CA ILE A 4 -12.68 26.24 -23.91
C ILE A 4 -13.11 25.06 -24.79
N ASP A 5 -14.35 25.06 -25.29
CA ASP A 5 -14.86 23.98 -26.15
C ASP A 5 -14.20 23.90 -27.54
N GLU A 6 -13.72 25.02 -28.09
CA GLU A 6 -13.03 25.03 -29.41
C GLU A 6 -11.59 24.53 -29.32
N LEU A 7 -10.90 24.73 -28.18
CA LEU A 7 -9.54 24.21 -27.97
C LEU A 7 -9.48 22.70 -27.72
N GLU A 8 -10.57 22.12 -27.17
CA GLU A 8 -10.66 20.67 -26.94
C GLU A 8 -10.82 19.88 -28.25
N GLN A 9 -11.40 20.47 -29.29
CA GLN A 9 -11.57 19.82 -30.60
C GLN A 9 -10.32 19.88 -31.49
N GLU A 10 -9.46 20.87 -31.34
CA GLU A 10 -8.26 21.02 -32.18
C GLU A 10 -7.05 20.20 -31.74
N ASN A 11 -6.96 19.80 -30.46
CA ASN A 11 -5.79 19.12 -29.92
C ASN A 11 -5.97 17.63 -29.63
N GLY A 12 -7.15 17.04 -29.84
CA GLY A 12 -7.39 15.60 -29.71
C GLY A 12 -7.21 15.04 -28.29
N PHE A 13 -7.28 15.88 -27.26
CA PHE A 13 -7.17 15.44 -25.88
C PHE A 13 -8.41 14.63 -25.45
N PRO A 14 -8.20 13.48 -24.77
CA PRO A 14 -9.32 12.74 -24.21
C PRO A 14 -10.01 13.58 -23.15
N ARG A 15 -11.32 13.64 -23.20
CA ARG A 15 -12.14 14.38 -22.26
C ARG A 15 -12.11 13.69 -20.90
N LEU A 16 -11.51 14.33 -19.89
CA LEU A 16 -11.59 13.90 -18.50
C LEU A 16 -13.01 14.17 -17.97
N GLN A 17 -13.70 13.09 -17.61
CA GLN A 17 -15.02 13.16 -17.00
C GLN A 17 -14.89 13.29 -15.48
N GLN A 18 -15.65 14.19 -14.90
CA GLN A 18 -15.82 14.22 -13.45
C GLN A 18 -16.64 13.01 -13.02
N GLU A 19 -16.27 12.44 -11.91
CA GLU A 19 -16.96 11.28 -11.34
C GLU A 19 -18.40 11.67 -10.95
N THR A 20 -19.35 10.86 -11.42
CA THR A 20 -20.73 10.87 -10.93
C THR A 20 -20.94 9.63 -10.06
N GLU A 21 -21.96 9.62 -9.21
CA GLU A 21 -22.25 8.46 -8.34
C GLU A 21 -22.41 7.14 -9.14
N ALA A 22 -22.86 7.21 -10.38
CA ALA A 22 -23.00 6.04 -11.27
C ALA A 22 -21.65 5.47 -11.74
N LEU A 23 -20.57 6.26 -11.79
CA LEU A 23 -19.23 5.84 -12.19
C LEU A 23 -18.37 5.36 -11.00
N ALA A 24 -18.79 5.65 -9.77
CA ALA A 24 -18.11 5.21 -8.56
C ALA A 24 -17.96 3.67 -8.49
N ALA A 25 -18.85 2.93 -9.15
CA ALA A 25 -18.81 1.47 -9.21
C ALA A 25 -17.67 0.91 -10.09
N GLU A 26 -17.04 1.73 -10.93
CA GLU A 26 -15.95 1.31 -11.81
C GLU A 26 -14.54 1.51 -11.20
N ASP A 27 -14.43 2.21 -10.06
CA ASP A 27 -13.14 2.43 -9.42
C ASP A 27 -12.68 1.19 -8.64
N PRO A 28 -11.49 0.63 -8.91
CA PRO A 28 -10.98 -0.58 -8.26
C PRO A 28 -10.86 -0.47 -6.74
N LEU A 29 -10.61 0.74 -6.25
CA LEU A 29 -10.47 0.98 -4.82
C LEU A 29 -11.82 1.19 -4.12
N SER A 30 -12.96 1.11 -4.85
CA SER A 30 -14.31 1.30 -4.31
C SER A 30 -14.97 0.03 -3.76
N ALA A 31 -14.26 -1.10 -3.68
CA ALA A 31 -14.81 -2.26 -3.00
C ALA A 31 -15.06 -1.90 -1.53
N PRO A 32 -16.31 -1.97 -1.04
CA PRO A 32 -16.53 -1.86 0.39
C PRO A 32 -15.79 -3.00 1.06
N VAL A 33 -14.99 -2.70 2.05
CA VAL A 33 -14.75 -3.67 3.13
C VAL A 33 -16.14 -3.92 3.69
N GLU A 34 -16.69 -5.10 3.46
CA GLU A 34 -17.96 -5.51 4.05
C GLU A 34 -17.82 -5.38 5.56
N GLN A 35 -18.38 -4.31 6.09
CA GLN A 35 -18.74 -4.25 7.49
C GLN A 35 -20.09 -4.95 7.57
N ASP A 36 -20.07 -6.20 8.01
CA ASP A 36 -21.27 -6.93 8.37
C ASP A 36 -22.08 -6.11 9.38
N ALA A 37 -23.21 -5.59 8.92
CA ALA A 37 -24.23 -5.02 9.76
C ALA A 37 -24.93 -6.19 10.48
N VAL A 38 -24.60 -6.37 11.75
CA VAL A 38 -25.25 -7.29 12.65
C VAL A 38 -26.71 -6.88 12.85
N SER A 39 -27.64 -7.68 12.32
CA SER A 39 -29.00 -7.75 12.78
C SER A 39 -29.17 -9.04 13.58
N GLN A 40 -29.33 -8.90 14.90
CA GLN A 40 -29.72 -10.02 15.77
C GLN A 40 -31.12 -10.53 15.45
N PRO A 41 -31.37 -11.84 15.65
CA PRO A 41 -32.29 -12.29 16.67
C PRO A 41 -31.78 -13.45 17.54
N ALA A 42 -32.34 -13.51 18.73
CA ALA A 42 -32.23 -14.31 19.89
C ALA A 42 -31.91 -15.82 19.77
N GLU A 43 -31.23 -16.25 20.81
CA GLU A 43 -30.67 -17.54 21.25
C GLU A 43 -31.53 -18.81 21.02
N PRO A 44 -30.90 -20.05 21.08
CA PRO A 44 -30.55 -20.63 22.34
C PRO A 44 -29.15 -21.31 22.41
N GLU A 45 -28.66 -21.39 23.62
CA GLU A 45 -27.40 -22.00 24.05
C GLU A 45 -27.25 -23.46 23.61
N THR A 46 -26.14 -23.78 22.94
CA THR A 46 -25.48 -25.07 23.04
C THR A 46 -23.99 -24.87 23.05
N ASN A 47 -23.35 -25.29 24.14
CA ASN A 47 -21.93 -25.44 24.29
C ASN A 47 -21.37 -26.33 23.16
N SER A 48 -20.61 -25.74 22.27
CA SER A 48 -19.57 -26.42 21.49
C SER A 48 -18.36 -25.51 21.50
N GLU A 49 -17.25 -26.01 22.05
CA GLU A 49 -15.93 -25.39 21.90
C GLU A 49 -15.64 -25.27 20.39
N GLU A 50 -15.83 -24.10 19.83
CA GLU A 50 -15.35 -23.79 18.48
C GLU A 50 -13.81 -23.83 18.52
N GLN A 51 -13.24 -24.94 18.07
CA GLN A 51 -11.81 -25.03 17.83
C GLN A 51 -11.44 -24.01 16.74
N SER A 52 -10.71 -22.98 17.14
CA SER A 52 -10.18 -21.98 16.22
C SER A 52 -9.26 -22.66 15.19
N THR A 53 -9.51 -22.45 13.90
CA THR A 53 -8.71 -23.01 12.80
C THR A 53 -7.93 -21.90 12.11
N LEU A 54 -6.75 -22.23 11.54
CA LEU A 54 -5.86 -21.32 10.83
C LEU A 54 -5.75 -21.68 9.34
N PRO A 55 -5.76 -20.70 8.44
CA PRO A 55 -5.54 -20.93 7.03
C PRO A 55 -4.07 -21.29 6.74
N VAL A 56 -3.87 -22.40 6.04
CA VAL A 56 -2.57 -22.90 5.60
C VAL A 56 -2.56 -23.06 4.08
N LYS A 57 -1.57 -22.50 3.42
CA LYS A 57 -1.40 -22.60 1.96
C LYS A 57 -0.75 -23.92 1.60
N THR A 58 -1.36 -24.67 0.67
CA THR A 58 -0.84 -25.90 0.08
C THR A 58 -0.75 -25.75 -1.44
N GLU A 59 -0.13 -26.71 -2.12
CA GLU A 59 -0.09 -26.73 -3.59
C GLU A 59 -1.48 -26.83 -4.24
N GLU A 60 -2.46 -27.38 -3.51
CA GLU A 60 -3.84 -27.55 -3.98
C GLU A 60 -4.78 -26.40 -3.56
N GLY A 61 -4.31 -25.44 -2.76
CA GLY A 61 -5.09 -24.27 -2.29
C GLY A 61 -4.91 -24.00 -0.80
N THR A 62 -5.82 -23.23 -0.22
CA THR A 62 -5.81 -22.89 1.21
C THR A 62 -6.73 -23.86 1.97
N ILE A 63 -6.20 -24.53 2.99
CA ILE A 63 -6.96 -25.39 3.92
C ILE A 63 -7.00 -24.76 5.32
N LEU A 64 -8.01 -25.10 6.11
CA LEU A 64 -8.13 -24.66 7.50
C LEU A 64 -7.70 -25.81 8.41
N LEU A 65 -6.69 -25.58 9.25
CA LEU A 65 -6.18 -26.57 10.21
C LEU A 65 -6.32 -26.05 11.63
N THR A 66 -6.61 -26.95 12.55
CA THR A 66 -6.53 -26.68 13.99
C THR A 66 -5.08 -26.51 14.43
N PRO A 67 -4.85 -25.88 15.59
CA PRO A 67 -3.55 -25.76 16.19
C PRO A 67 -2.79 -27.09 16.33
N GLU A 68 -3.50 -28.14 16.75
CA GLU A 68 -2.89 -29.49 16.91
C GLU A 68 -2.50 -30.12 15.58
N GLU A 69 -3.31 -29.94 14.53
CA GLU A 69 -3.00 -30.43 13.18
C GLU A 69 -1.81 -29.70 12.59
N ILE A 70 -1.69 -28.37 12.79
CA ILE A 70 -0.53 -27.59 12.37
C ILE A 70 0.72 -28.10 13.07
N ARG A 71 0.66 -28.34 14.39
CA ARG A 71 1.79 -28.89 15.14
C ARG A 71 2.22 -30.24 14.60
N ALA A 72 1.28 -31.16 14.43
CA ALA A 72 1.58 -32.50 13.93
C ALA A 72 2.22 -32.45 12.52
N ALA A 73 1.74 -31.55 11.66
CA ALA A 73 2.29 -31.38 10.31
C ALA A 73 3.69 -30.76 10.29
N LEU A 74 3.98 -29.79 11.19
CA LEU A 74 5.31 -29.21 11.36
C LEU A 74 6.30 -30.23 11.93
N ASP A 75 5.92 -31.01 12.97
CA ASP A 75 6.74 -32.04 13.59
C ASP A 75 7.04 -33.19 12.61
N ALA A 76 6.08 -33.51 11.72
CA ALA A 76 6.23 -34.50 10.66
C ALA A 76 7.03 -33.97 9.45
N GLY A 77 7.35 -32.67 9.39
CA GLY A 77 8.02 -32.04 8.25
C GLY A 77 7.17 -31.98 6.97
N THR A 78 5.85 -32.14 7.10
CA THR A 78 4.89 -32.07 5.97
C THR A 78 4.32 -30.68 5.75
N LEU A 79 4.58 -29.74 6.65
CA LEU A 79 4.21 -28.34 6.58
C LEU A 79 5.43 -27.47 6.84
N ASP A 80 5.61 -26.41 6.02
CA ASP A 80 6.58 -25.33 6.28
C ASP A 80 5.84 -24.17 6.98
N ALA A 81 6.44 -23.62 8.03
CA ALA A 81 5.89 -22.52 8.78
C ALA A 81 5.58 -21.28 7.93
N SER A 82 6.30 -21.09 6.82
CA SER A 82 6.07 -20.00 5.85
C SER A 82 4.75 -20.12 5.08
N ASN A 83 4.11 -21.28 5.11
CA ASN A 83 2.83 -21.53 4.45
C ASN A 83 1.61 -21.20 5.34
N ILE A 84 1.84 -20.85 6.62
CA ILE A 84 0.77 -20.44 7.54
C ILE A 84 0.46 -18.98 7.29
N ASP A 85 -0.79 -18.67 6.92
CA ASP A 85 -1.23 -17.30 6.71
C ASP A 85 -1.54 -16.64 8.06
N THR A 86 -0.58 -15.87 8.58
CA THR A 86 -0.71 -15.13 9.83
C THR A 86 -1.38 -13.77 9.66
N ALA A 87 -1.68 -13.34 8.43
CA ALA A 87 -2.30 -12.04 8.15
C ALA A 87 -3.76 -11.95 8.61
N CYS A 88 -4.42 -13.10 8.85
CA CYS A 88 -5.79 -13.19 9.35
C CYS A 88 -5.91 -13.25 10.88
N LEU A 89 -4.78 -13.23 11.60
CA LEU A 89 -4.77 -13.34 13.06
C LEU A 89 -4.91 -11.97 13.71
N THR A 90 -6.10 -11.66 14.21
CA THR A 90 -6.29 -10.59 15.18
C THR A 90 -6.02 -11.13 16.57
N ASP A 91 -5.24 -10.40 17.38
CA ASP A 91 -4.70 -10.85 18.67
C ASP A 91 -5.76 -10.94 19.81
N GLU A 92 -7.06 -10.83 19.49
CA GLU A 92 -8.12 -10.83 20.50
C GLU A 92 -8.26 -12.17 21.24
N ASN A 93 -7.66 -13.26 20.75
CA ASN A 93 -7.76 -14.59 21.33
C ASN A 93 -6.44 -15.25 21.75
N GLY A 94 -5.32 -14.51 21.80
CA GLY A 94 -4.03 -15.06 22.22
C GLY A 94 -3.41 -16.11 21.26
N LEU A 95 -3.97 -16.24 20.05
CA LEU A 95 -3.59 -17.27 19.07
C LEU A 95 -2.18 -17.06 18.52
N LEU A 96 -1.73 -15.79 18.39
CA LEU A 96 -0.39 -15.44 17.95
C LEU A 96 0.68 -15.83 18.99
N SER A 97 0.41 -15.58 20.28
CA SER A 97 1.33 -15.95 21.35
C SER A 97 1.43 -17.46 21.49
N TRP A 98 0.33 -18.17 21.26
CA TRP A 98 0.28 -19.62 21.27
C TRP A 98 1.02 -20.21 20.06
N LEU A 99 0.80 -19.70 18.82
CA LEU A 99 1.51 -20.12 17.63
C LEU A 99 3.02 -19.88 17.75
N TRP A 100 3.42 -18.77 18.38
CA TRP A 100 4.82 -18.47 18.66
C TRP A 100 5.46 -19.44 19.65
N SER A 101 4.72 -19.81 20.73
CA SER A 101 5.17 -20.81 21.67
C SER A 101 5.25 -22.22 21.06
N LEU A 102 4.41 -22.50 20.05
CA LEU A 102 4.40 -23.73 19.29
C LEU A 102 5.60 -23.84 18.34
N LEU A 103 5.92 -22.76 17.62
CA LEU A 103 7.00 -22.76 16.61
C LEU A 103 8.40 -22.63 17.24
N PHE A 104 8.50 -22.00 18.43
CA PHE A 104 9.78 -21.67 19.08
C PHE A 104 9.86 -22.08 20.56
N GLY A 105 8.85 -22.78 21.08
CA GLY A 105 8.73 -23.17 22.47
C GLY A 105 9.34 -24.53 22.81
N LYS A 106 10.37 -24.49 23.61
CA LYS A 106 10.93 -25.47 24.55
C LYS A 106 11.21 -26.92 24.11
N LYS A 107 12.51 -27.20 24.07
CA LYS A 107 13.04 -28.50 24.51
C LYS A 107 13.26 -28.45 26.01
N ASP A 108 12.81 -29.50 26.70
CA ASP A 108 12.89 -29.66 28.14
C ASP A 108 14.31 -29.91 28.65
N ASP A 109 14.54 -29.39 29.86
CA ASP A 109 15.37 -29.85 30.95
C ASP A 109 16.89 -29.80 30.83
N ASP A 110 17.45 -28.73 31.40
CA ASP A 110 18.51 -28.86 32.40
C ASP A 110 18.41 -27.67 33.42
N SER A 111 18.46 -28.00 34.71
CA SER A 111 18.18 -27.13 35.83
C SER A 111 19.33 -26.18 36.13
N SER A 112 19.41 -25.13 35.31
CA SER A 112 19.94 -23.84 35.73
C SER A 112 19.08 -22.77 35.08
N THR A 113 18.04 -22.30 35.77
CA THR A 113 17.19 -21.19 35.34
C THR A 113 18.09 -19.98 35.07
N PRO A 114 18.32 -19.60 33.80
CA PRO A 114 18.86 -18.26 33.53
C PRO A 114 17.83 -17.26 34.09
N ALA A 115 18.32 -16.20 34.73
CA ALA A 115 17.45 -15.11 35.13
C ALA A 115 16.54 -14.73 33.92
N PRO A 116 15.22 -14.54 34.13
CA PRO A 116 14.32 -14.21 33.01
C PRO A 116 14.93 -13.04 32.27
N ALA A 117 14.98 -13.20 30.91
CA ALA A 117 15.50 -12.12 30.08
C ALA A 117 14.73 -10.82 30.40
N PRO A 118 15.42 -9.71 30.54
CA PRO A 118 14.75 -8.46 30.89
C PRO A 118 13.66 -8.15 29.87
N VAL A 119 12.45 -7.94 30.36
CA VAL A 119 11.29 -7.54 29.55
C VAL A 119 11.48 -6.07 29.19
N TYR A 120 11.60 -5.79 27.89
CA TYR A 120 11.72 -4.43 27.40
C TYR A 120 10.45 -4.01 26.68
N SER A 121 9.96 -2.80 26.95
CA SER A 121 8.90 -2.17 26.16
C SER A 121 9.23 -0.68 25.97
N GLY A 122 8.81 -0.12 24.83
CA GLY A 122 9.04 1.28 24.50
C GLY A 122 10.48 1.59 24.04
N TRP A 123 10.84 2.86 24.13
CA TRP A 123 12.10 3.39 23.63
C TRP A 123 13.32 2.92 24.46
N ARG A 124 14.39 2.56 23.74
CA ARG A 124 15.65 2.17 24.34
C ARG A 124 16.84 2.54 23.44
N THR A 125 17.89 3.11 24.06
CA THR A 125 19.17 3.37 23.38
C THR A 125 20.25 2.45 23.94
N VAL A 126 20.91 1.70 23.05
CA VAL A 126 22.01 0.78 23.40
C VAL A 126 23.14 0.98 22.40
N GLY A 127 24.35 1.24 22.90
CA GLY A 127 25.51 1.45 22.02
C GLY A 127 25.36 2.58 21.03
N GLY A 128 24.63 3.63 21.38
CA GLY A 128 24.34 4.78 20.50
C GLY A 128 23.26 4.51 19.42
N LYS A 129 22.62 3.33 19.42
CA LYS A 129 21.52 2.96 18.51
C LYS A 129 20.20 3.00 19.27
N THR A 130 19.17 3.56 18.65
CA THR A 130 17.82 3.68 19.24
C THR A 130 16.90 2.62 18.68
N TYR A 131 16.12 2.01 19.54
CA TYR A 131 15.16 0.95 19.28
C TYR A 131 13.83 1.30 19.93
N TYR A 132 12.74 0.73 19.41
CA TYR A 132 11.45 0.68 20.10
C TYR A 132 11.04 -0.77 20.27
N TYR A 133 10.78 -1.19 21.51
CA TYR A 133 10.39 -2.56 21.81
C TYR A 133 8.88 -2.65 21.95
N ASP A 134 8.30 -3.57 21.20
CA ASP A 134 6.88 -3.88 21.30
C ASP A 134 6.56 -4.50 22.66
N GLN A 135 5.48 -4.02 23.28
CA GLN A 135 5.14 -4.40 24.67
C GLN A 135 4.66 -5.84 24.84
N TYR A 136 4.18 -6.45 23.74
CA TYR A 136 3.62 -7.81 23.77
C TYR A 136 4.68 -8.85 23.42
N THR A 137 5.46 -8.58 22.38
CA THR A 137 6.50 -9.50 21.90
C THR A 137 7.84 -9.32 22.59
N ASN A 138 8.07 -8.16 23.22
CA ASN A 138 9.37 -7.75 23.79
C ASN A 138 10.52 -7.77 22.75
N GLN A 139 10.18 -7.65 21.46
CA GLN A 139 11.14 -7.57 20.38
C GLN A 139 11.23 -6.15 19.84
N PRO A 140 12.37 -5.72 19.28
CA PRO A 140 12.46 -4.45 18.59
C PRO A 140 11.57 -4.47 17.35
N VAL A 141 10.77 -3.43 17.16
CA VAL A 141 9.96 -3.26 15.94
C VAL A 141 10.85 -2.97 14.74
N THR A 142 10.35 -3.29 13.54
CA THR A 142 11.01 -3.03 12.25
C THR A 142 10.07 -2.35 11.29
N GLY A 143 10.59 -1.78 10.19
CA GLY A 143 9.80 -1.13 9.16
C GLY A 143 9.25 0.23 9.62
N ILE A 144 8.18 0.66 8.96
CA ILE A 144 7.50 1.92 9.27
C ILE A 144 6.56 1.71 10.46
N GLN A 145 6.69 2.56 11.46
CA GLN A 145 5.88 2.52 12.68
C GLN A 145 5.26 3.89 12.97
N SER A 146 4.02 3.88 13.47
CA SER A 146 3.36 5.06 14.03
C SER A 146 3.35 4.94 15.54
N ILE A 147 4.19 5.73 16.23
CA ILE A 147 4.39 5.70 17.69
C ILE A 147 4.12 7.10 18.21
N ASP A 148 3.24 7.24 19.19
CA ASP A 148 2.90 8.53 19.82
C ASP A 148 2.56 9.62 18.78
N ASN A 149 1.75 9.26 17.78
CA ASN A 149 1.32 10.13 16.68
C ASN A 149 2.43 10.63 15.75
N LYS A 150 3.57 9.94 15.70
CA LYS A 150 4.69 10.24 14.80
C LYS A 150 5.13 9.01 14.03
N LEU A 151 5.61 9.24 12.82
CA LEU A 151 6.18 8.19 11.97
C LEU A 151 7.66 7.99 12.29
N TYR A 152 8.05 6.73 12.38
CA TYR A 152 9.43 6.29 12.57
C TYR A 152 9.75 5.16 11.61
N TYR A 153 11.01 5.04 11.26
CA TYR A 153 11.51 3.93 10.46
C TYR A 153 12.60 3.17 11.25
N PHE A 154 12.46 1.85 11.26
CA PHE A 154 13.44 0.96 11.89
C PHE A 154 13.94 -0.05 10.84
N ASP A 155 15.25 -0.22 10.74
CA ASP A 155 15.87 -1.18 9.82
C ASP A 155 15.60 -2.65 10.23
N ALA A 156 16.14 -3.61 9.47
CA ALA A 156 15.96 -5.03 9.73
C ALA A 156 16.55 -5.51 11.09
N ASN A 157 17.40 -4.71 11.71
CA ASN A 157 17.93 -4.96 13.05
C ASN A 157 17.13 -4.23 14.14
N GLY A 158 16.03 -3.56 13.80
CA GLY A 158 15.24 -2.76 14.69
C GLY A 158 15.89 -1.42 15.10
N VAL A 159 16.93 -0.99 14.40
CA VAL A 159 17.58 0.30 14.67
C VAL A 159 16.83 1.42 13.97
N GLN A 160 16.44 2.44 14.74
CA GLN A 160 15.82 3.64 14.18
C GLN A 160 16.75 4.30 13.16
N GLN A 161 16.20 4.67 12.01
CA GLN A 161 16.87 5.35 10.91
C GLN A 161 16.12 6.64 10.56
N ASP A 162 16.86 7.62 10.04
CA ASP A 162 16.24 8.79 9.41
C ASP A 162 15.54 8.41 8.13
N ALA A 163 14.35 8.98 7.90
CA ALA A 163 13.56 8.74 6.69
C ALA A 163 12.76 9.98 6.29
N THR A 164 12.56 10.14 4.98
CA THR A 164 11.65 11.15 4.43
C THR A 164 10.30 10.49 4.20
N PHE A 165 9.35 10.74 5.12
CA PHE A 165 8.01 10.18 5.07
C PHE A 165 7.08 10.97 4.17
N GLY A 166 6.25 10.24 3.43
CA GLY A 166 5.10 10.74 2.69
C GLY A 166 3.89 9.84 2.87
N ILE A 167 2.76 10.33 2.39
CA ILE A 167 1.51 9.57 2.28
C ILE A 167 1.06 9.55 0.84
N ASP A 168 0.21 8.61 0.45
CA ASP A 168 -0.53 8.72 -0.79
C ASP A 168 -2.03 8.69 -0.52
N VAL A 169 -2.78 9.41 -1.36
CA VAL A 169 -4.20 9.70 -1.11
C VAL A 169 -4.99 9.79 -2.40
N SER A 170 -6.28 9.55 -2.28
CA SER A 170 -7.28 9.66 -3.34
C SER A 170 -8.61 10.16 -2.77
N LYS A 171 -9.69 9.99 -3.50
CA LYS A 171 -11.05 10.30 -3.04
C LYS A 171 -11.43 9.57 -1.73
N TYR A 172 -10.79 8.46 -1.42
CA TYR A 172 -11.10 7.68 -0.22
C TYR A 172 -10.63 8.33 1.08
N GLN A 173 -9.66 9.23 1.00
CA GLN A 173 -9.17 10.01 2.14
C GLN A 173 -9.77 11.42 2.13
N SER A 174 -11.10 11.57 2.12
CA SER A 174 -11.81 12.82 1.83
C SER A 174 -11.60 13.95 2.85
N ASN A 175 -11.35 13.63 4.12
CA ASN A 175 -11.28 14.61 5.22
C ASN A 175 -9.92 14.55 5.92
N ILE A 176 -8.93 15.24 5.35
CA ILE A 176 -7.57 15.33 5.89
C ILE A 176 -7.32 16.73 6.46
N ASP A 177 -6.85 16.76 7.71
CA ASP A 177 -6.23 17.95 8.31
C ASP A 177 -4.72 17.91 8.02
N TRP A 178 -4.32 18.63 6.99
CA TRP A 178 -2.96 18.63 6.48
C TRP A 178 -1.92 19.20 7.46
N GLU A 179 -2.30 20.12 8.31
CA GLU A 179 -1.42 20.66 9.34
C GLU A 179 -1.13 19.59 10.41
N GLN A 180 -2.12 18.82 10.81
CA GLN A 180 -1.91 17.71 11.71
C GLN A 180 -1.09 16.57 11.08
N VAL A 181 -1.33 16.25 9.82
CA VAL A 181 -0.53 15.25 9.07
C VAL A 181 0.96 15.58 9.10
N LYS A 182 1.33 16.85 8.95
CA LYS A 182 2.73 17.30 9.08
C LYS A 182 3.33 17.03 10.45
N THR A 183 2.54 17.10 11.52
CA THR A 183 3.03 16.84 12.87
C THR A 183 3.48 15.40 13.08
N ALA A 184 2.95 14.47 12.29
CA ALA A 184 3.38 13.08 12.25
C ALA A 184 4.77 12.89 11.60
N GLY A 185 5.32 13.93 10.97
CA GLY A 185 6.61 13.87 10.27
C GLY A 185 6.49 13.74 8.75
N VAL A 186 5.28 13.77 8.20
CA VAL A 186 5.03 13.72 6.74
C VAL A 186 5.61 14.96 6.06
N LYS A 187 6.35 14.74 4.95
CA LYS A 187 7.03 15.78 4.16
C LYS A 187 6.49 15.90 2.74
N PHE A 188 5.87 14.85 2.21
CA PHE A 188 5.33 14.85 0.87
C PHE A 188 4.04 14.03 0.77
N VAL A 189 3.32 14.24 -0.32
CA VAL A 189 2.14 13.46 -0.67
C VAL A 189 2.14 13.12 -2.16
N ILE A 190 1.70 11.91 -2.49
CA ILE A 190 1.40 11.48 -3.85
C ILE A 190 -0.11 11.39 -3.98
N ILE A 191 -0.70 12.18 -4.88
CA ILE A 191 -2.17 12.36 -4.96
C ILE A 191 -2.68 11.68 -6.23
N ARG A 192 -3.72 10.85 -6.13
CA ARG A 192 -4.37 10.34 -7.32
C ARG A 192 -4.97 11.49 -8.14
N ILE A 193 -4.47 11.66 -9.36
CA ILE A 193 -5.01 12.67 -10.27
C ILE A 193 -6.24 12.14 -11.00
N GLY A 194 -6.29 10.85 -11.29
CA GLY A 194 -7.40 10.22 -11.97
C GLY A 194 -7.17 8.74 -12.20
N TYR A 195 -8.06 8.13 -12.94
CA TYR A 195 -8.00 6.73 -13.31
C TYR A 195 -8.71 6.47 -14.64
N ARG A 196 -8.43 5.33 -15.28
CA ARG A 196 -9.21 4.85 -16.42
C ARG A 196 -10.23 3.82 -15.95
N GLY A 197 -11.50 4.02 -16.27
CA GLY A 197 -12.60 3.12 -15.90
C GLY A 197 -12.43 1.73 -16.49
N TYR A 198 -12.77 0.69 -15.73
CA TYR A 198 -12.60 -0.71 -16.14
C TYR A 198 -13.45 -1.10 -17.33
N GLY A 199 -14.73 -0.71 -17.34
CA GLY A 199 -15.69 -1.07 -18.36
C GLY A 199 -15.70 -0.08 -19.50
N SER A 200 -15.80 1.21 -19.18
CA SER A 200 -15.91 2.30 -20.16
C SER A 200 -14.60 2.60 -20.87
N GLY A 201 -13.46 2.42 -20.20
CA GLY A 201 -12.15 2.89 -20.68
C GLY A 201 -12.03 4.40 -20.71
N ALA A 202 -12.98 5.14 -20.12
CA ALA A 202 -12.94 6.59 -20.05
C ALA A 202 -11.88 7.06 -19.03
N LEU A 203 -11.28 8.23 -19.27
CA LEU A 203 -10.45 8.91 -18.28
C LEU A 203 -11.35 9.64 -17.28
N VAL A 204 -11.14 9.42 -16.01
CA VAL A 204 -11.93 10.00 -14.92
C VAL A 204 -11.00 10.76 -13.98
N LEU A 205 -11.34 12.03 -13.71
CA LEU A 205 -10.65 12.85 -12.73
C LEU A 205 -11.03 12.40 -11.32
N ASP A 206 -10.03 12.26 -10.43
CA ASP A 206 -10.33 12.01 -9.02
C ASP A 206 -11.03 13.23 -8.42
N PRO A 207 -12.24 13.08 -7.84
CA PRO A 207 -13.03 14.23 -7.37
C PRO A 207 -12.39 14.99 -6.21
N MET A 208 -11.43 14.38 -5.52
CA MET A 208 -10.70 15.03 -4.43
C MET A 208 -9.36 15.62 -4.86
N PHE A 209 -8.94 15.41 -6.11
CA PHE A 209 -7.62 15.84 -6.57
C PHE A 209 -7.34 17.32 -6.30
N GLU A 210 -8.19 18.21 -6.76
CA GLU A 210 -8.00 19.66 -6.61
C GLU A 210 -7.95 20.09 -5.14
N LYS A 211 -8.82 19.51 -4.31
CA LYS A 211 -8.85 19.80 -2.87
C LYS A 211 -7.56 19.34 -2.18
N HIS A 212 -7.12 18.11 -2.46
CA HIS A 212 -5.89 17.57 -1.90
C HIS A 212 -4.66 18.34 -2.37
N PHE A 213 -4.57 18.60 -3.67
CA PHE A 213 -3.45 19.34 -4.26
C PHE A 213 -3.30 20.73 -3.63
N THR A 214 -4.39 21.48 -3.58
CA THR A 214 -4.40 22.84 -3.00
C THR A 214 -4.06 22.83 -1.52
N ASN A 215 -4.67 21.95 -0.75
CA ASN A 215 -4.50 21.93 0.70
C ASN A 215 -3.11 21.42 1.11
N ALA A 216 -2.60 20.39 0.44
CA ALA A 216 -1.24 19.89 0.68
C ALA A 216 -0.18 20.96 0.37
N ARG A 217 -0.33 21.67 -0.76
CA ARG A 217 0.54 22.80 -1.11
C ARG A 217 0.47 23.92 -0.09
N ASN A 218 -0.71 24.31 0.34
CA ASN A 218 -0.90 25.36 1.35
C ASN A 218 -0.26 24.97 2.70
N ALA A 219 -0.30 23.70 3.05
CA ALA A 219 0.40 23.16 4.22
C ALA A 219 1.92 23.07 4.01
N GLY A 220 2.44 23.35 2.82
CA GLY A 220 3.88 23.33 2.51
C GLY A 220 4.45 21.93 2.30
N LEU A 221 3.62 20.93 1.97
CA LEU A 221 4.07 19.62 1.59
C LEU A 221 4.59 19.61 0.14
N LYS A 222 5.61 18.80 -0.13
CA LYS A 222 6.00 18.44 -1.50
C LYS A 222 4.92 17.56 -2.12
N VAL A 223 4.66 17.72 -3.44
CA VAL A 223 3.56 17.01 -4.12
C VAL A 223 4.05 16.28 -5.35
N GLY A 224 3.65 15.03 -5.49
CA GLY A 224 3.62 14.25 -6.71
C GLY A 224 2.21 13.76 -7.00
N VAL A 225 2.02 13.07 -8.12
CA VAL A 225 0.71 12.52 -8.48
C VAL A 225 0.83 11.11 -9.03
N TYR A 226 -0.26 10.35 -9.00
CA TYR A 226 -0.36 9.07 -9.69
C TYR A 226 -1.66 8.97 -10.49
N PHE A 227 -1.62 8.20 -11.56
CA PHE A 227 -2.79 7.85 -12.37
C PHE A 227 -2.99 6.34 -12.32
N PHE A 228 -4.14 5.89 -11.83
CA PHE A 228 -4.50 4.48 -11.81
C PHE A 228 -4.84 4.01 -13.23
N SER A 229 -3.93 3.26 -13.82
CA SER A 229 -3.99 2.88 -15.22
C SER A 229 -4.78 1.61 -15.45
N GLN A 230 -5.65 1.66 -16.44
CA GLN A 230 -6.28 0.52 -17.07
C GLN A 230 -6.04 0.51 -18.59
N ALA A 231 -4.94 1.13 -19.04
CA ALA A 231 -4.54 1.13 -20.44
C ALA A 231 -4.22 -0.29 -20.92
N VAL A 232 -4.75 -0.67 -22.08
CA VAL A 232 -4.52 -1.98 -22.70
C VAL A 232 -3.58 -1.91 -23.91
N ASN A 233 -3.15 -0.72 -24.28
CA ASN A 233 -2.18 -0.46 -25.35
C ASN A 233 -1.46 0.88 -25.11
N GLU A 234 -0.39 1.12 -25.89
CA GLU A 234 0.47 2.29 -25.76
C GLU A 234 -0.26 3.62 -26.04
N ASN A 235 -1.27 3.64 -26.93
CA ASN A 235 -2.03 4.85 -27.22
C ASN A 235 -2.86 5.27 -26.01
N GLU A 236 -3.56 4.33 -25.39
CA GLU A 236 -4.32 4.61 -24.17
C GLU A 236 -3.40 5.08 -23.03
N ALA A 237 -2.21 4.50 -22.89
CA ALA A 237 -1.25 4.92 -21.87
C ALA A 237 -0.73 6.36 -22.13
N ARG A 238 -0.53 6.76 -23.40
CA ARG A 238 -0.23 8.16 -23.74
C ARG A 238 -1.39 9.10 -23.43
N GLU A 239 -2.63 8.68 -23.72
CA GLU A 239 -3.83 9.47 -23.37
C GLU A 239 -3.92 9.73 -21.86
N GLU A 240 -3.61 8.73 -21.02
CA GLU A 240 -3.57 8.88 -19.57
C GLU A 240 -2.54 9.93 -19.13
N ALA A 241 -1.34 9.89 -19.70
CA ALA A 241 -0.28 10.86 -19.43
C ALA A 241 -0.66 12.28 -19.89
N GLN A 242 -1.25 12.41 -21.08
CA GLN A 242 -1.78 13.68 -21.60
C GLN A 242 -2.89 14.23 -20.73
N GLY A 243 -3.79 13.36 -20.26
CA GLY A 243 -4.83 13.72 -19.30
C GLY A 243 -4.26 14.28 -18.00
N CYS A 244 -3.20 13.66 -17.45
CA CYS A 244 -2.49 14.19 -16.28
C CYS A 244 -1.91 15.59 -16.55
N ALA A 245 -1.22 15.77 -17.68
CA ALA A 245 -0.62 17.06 -18.04
C ALA A 245 -1.68 18.14 -18.26
N TYR A 246 -2.80 17.81 -18.89
CA TYR A 246 -3.93 18.70 -19.08
C TYR A 246 -4.51 19.20 -17.74
N VAL A 247 -4.78 18.26 -16.82
CA VAL A 247 -5.30 18.61 -15.48
C VAL A 247 -4.30 19.45 -14.70
N LEU A 248 -3.02 19.10 -14.75
CA LEU A 248 -1.97 19.86 -14.08
C LEU A 248 -1.81 21.28 -14.65
N ASN A 249 -2.09 21.47 -15.93
CA ASN A 249 -2.06 22.79 -16.57
C ASN A 249 -0.80 23.62 -16.24
N GLY A 250 0.38 23.01 -16.36
CA GLY A 250 1.67 23.64 -16.06
C GLY A 250 2.01 23.79 -14.58
N ARG A 251 1.18 23.30 -13.65
CA ARG A 251 1.51 23.27 -12.22
C ARG A 251 2.75 22.44 -11.96
N LYS A 252 3.70 22.94 -11.18
CA LYS A 252 4.94 22.25 -10.84
C LYS A 252 4.70 21.16 -9.82
N LEU A 253 5.37 20.05 -10.01
CA LEU A 253 5.45 18.93 -9.07
C LEU A 253 6.86 18.83 -8.47
N ASP A 254 6.96 18.30 -7.26
CA ASP A 254 8.23 18.00 -6.58
C ASP A 254 8.60 16.52 -6.73
N TYR A 255 7.63 15.67 -7.00
CA TYR A 255 7.74 14.25 -7.25
C TYR A 255 7.14 13.90 -8.61
N PRO A 256 7.45 12.71 -9.16
CA PRO A 256 6.97 12.28 -10.47
C PRO A 256 5.44 12.24 -10.63
N ILE A 257 5.02 12.11 -11.90
CA ILE A 257 3.74 11.53 -12.28
C ILE A 257 3.95 10.02 -12.41
N TYR A 258 3.29 9.25 -11.57
CA TYR A 258 3.45 7.79 -11.56
C TYR A 258 2.35 7.11 -12.37
N PHE A 259 2.79 6.20 -13.26
CA PHE A 259 1.95 5.17 -13.86
C PHE A 259 1.69 4.11 -12.80
N ASP A 260 0.49 4.07 -12.25
CA ASP A 260 0.09 3.08 -11.26
C ASP A 260 -0.51 1.88 -11.96
N THR A 261 0.12 0.71 -11.79
CA THR A 261 -0.33 -0.54 -12.38
C THR A 261 -0.38 -1.65 -11.32
N GLU A 262 -1.60 -2.09 -11.05
CA GLU A 262 -1.91 -3.10 -10.06
C GLU A 262 -3.20 -3.86 -10.40
N ALA A 263 -3.56 -4.86 -9.59
CA ALA A 263 -4.79 -5.62 -9.80
C ALA A 263 -6.03 -4.76 -9.53
N SER A 264 -7.08 -5.01 -10.30
CA SER A 264 -8.37 -4.32 -10.16
C SER A 264 -9.22 -4.76 -8.95
N GLY A 265 -8.66 -5.51 -8.01
CA GLY A 265 -9.36 -5.97 -6.82
C GLY A 265 -10.52 -6.94 -7.11
N GLY A 266 -10.38 -7.84 -8.10
CA GLY A 266 -11.39 -8.85 -8.46
C GLY A 266 -12.52 -8.34 -9.36
N LYS A 267 -12.39 -7.13 -9.91
CA LYS A 267 -13.40 -6.51 -10.80
C LYS A 267 -13.19 -6.82 -12.28
N ASN A 268 -12.27 -7.72 -12.67
CA ASN A 268 -11.89 -8.01 -14.06
C ASN A 268 -11.54 -6.74 -14.85
N GLY A 269 -10.61 -5.93 -14.30
CA GLY A 269 -10.14 -4.73 -14.96
C GLY A 269 -9.57 -4.99 -16.35
N ARG A 270 -9.70 -4.03 -17.23
CA ARG A 270 -9.26 -4.12 -18.65
C ARG A 270 -7.79 -4.53 -18.76
N ALA A 271 -6.93 -4.02 -17.88
CA ALA A 271 -5.51 -4.29 -17.89
C ALA A 271 -5.08 -5.55 -17.12
N ASP A 272 -5.98 -6.22 -16.36
CA ASP A 272 -5.61 -7.37 -15.53
C ASP A 272 -5.04 -8.54 -16.35
N GLY A 273 -5.58 -8.75 -17.54
CA GLY A 273 -5.16 -9.81 -18.47
C GLY A 273 -3.90 -9.51 -19.29
N LEU A 274 -3.31 -8.32 -19.18
CA LEU A 274 -2.12 -7.97 -19.95
C LEU A 274 -0.92 -8.85 -19.61
N GLY A 275 -0.22 -9.32 -20.65
CA GLY A 275 1.09 -9.93 -20.53
C GLY A 275 2.17 -8.93 -20.10
N VAL A 276 3.34 -9.46 -19.68
CA VAL A 276 4.48 -8.64 -19.25
C VAL A 276 4.90 -7.63 -20.31
N GLU A 277 4.97 -8.07 -21.59
CA GLU A 277 5.42 -7.22 -22.70
C GLU A 277 4.50 -6.02 -22.92
N ASP A 278 3.18 -6.26 -23.02
CA ASP A 278 2.23 -5.19 -23.32
C ASP A 278 2.07 -4.22 -22.17
N ARG A 279 2.05 -4.72 -20.93
CA ARG A 279 2.06 -3.87 -19.72
C ARG A 279 3.31 -3.00 -19.65
N THR A 280 4.48 -3.58 -19.97
CA THR A 280 5.74 -2.83 -19.99
C THR A 280 5.73 -1.76 -21.08
N LYS A 281 5.18 -2.03 -22.27
CA LYS A 281 5.02 -1.04 -23.33
C LYS A 281 4.09 0.09 -22.92
N CYS A 282 2.98 -0.21 -22.24
CA CYS A 282 2.06 0.81 -21.70
C CYS A 282 2.81 1.72 -20.70
N ALA A 283 3.53 1.15 -19.74
CA ALA A 283 4.28 1.94 -18.75
C ALA A 283 5.34 2.83 -19.42
N ILE A 284 6.09 2.31 -20.40
CA ILE A 284 7.06 3.08 -21.16
C ILE A 284 6.38 4.21 -21.94
N ALA A 285 5.27 3.92 -22.64
CA ALA A 285 4.54 4.90 -23.42
C ALA A 285 4.00 6.06 -22.57
N PHE A 286 3.45 5.73 -21.39
CA PHE A 286 3.04 6.73 -20.40
C PHE A 286 4.23 7.59 -19.95
N CYS A 287 5.33 6.95 -19.53
CA CYS A 287 6.49 7.65 -19.02
C CYS A 287 7.15 8.57 -20.06
N GLU A 288 7.27 8.13 -21.31
CA GLU A 288 7.84 8.96 -22.38
C GLU A 288 6.92 10.14 -22.72
N GLU A 289 5.60 9.94 -22.68
CA GLU A 289 4.64 11.04 -22.85
C GLU A 289 4.72 12.04 -21.70
N VAL A 290 4.81 11.59 -20.44
CA VAL A 290 5.02 12.44 -19.26
C VAL A 290 6.26 13.32 -19.43
N LYS A 291 7.36 12.74 -19.92
CA LYS A 291 8.59 13.51 -20.22
C LYS A 291 8.37 14.55 -21.32
N ALA A 292 7.67 14.17 -22.40
CA ALA A 292 7.35 15.08 -23.49
C ALA A 292 6.53 16.28 -23.02
N GLN A 293 5.68 16.07 -22.00
CA GLN A 293 4.89 17.13 -21.34
C GLN A 293 5.68 17.94 -20.30
N GLY A 294 6.99 17.65 -20.12
CA GLY A 294 7.89 18.40 -19.24
C GLY A 294 7.85 17.99 -17.77
N TYR A 295 7.30 16.83 -17.44
CA TYR A 295 7.26 16.30 -16.07
C TYR A 295 8.21 15.11 -15.90
N GLN A 296 8.51 14.77 -14.64
CA GLN A 296 9.27 13.57 -14.31
C GLN A 296 8.31 12.36 -14.26
N PRO A 297 8.62 11.26 -14.94
CA PRO A 297 7.82 10.06 -14.90
C PRO A 297 8.28 9.08 -13.83
N GLY A 298 7.35 8.26 -13.35
CA GLY A 298 7.61 7.11 -12.50
C GLY A 298 6.63 5.98 -12.77
N VAL A 299 6.93 4.82 -12.18
CA VAL A 299 6.06 3.64 -12.23
C VAL A 299 5.87 3.12 -10.82
N TYR A 300 4.60 2.92 -10.43
CA TYR A 300 4.22 2.25 -9.20
C TYR A 300 3.71 0.84 -9.50
N ALA A 301 4.16 -0.10 -8.71
CA ALA A 301 3.60 -1.44 -8.62
C ALA A 301 4.05 -2.12 -7.31
N SER A 302 3.41 -3.23 -6.95
CA SER A 302 3.91 -4.09 -5.89
C SER A 302 5.18 -4.84 -6.32
N THR A 303 5.99 -5.29 -5.34
CA THR A 303 7.16 -6.14 -5.60
C THR A 303 6.82 -7.36 -6.46
N LEU A 304 5.66 -8.00 -6.20
CA LEU A 304 5.22 -9.14 -6.99
C LEU A 304 5.00 -8.76 -8.46
N TRP A 305 4.39 -7.60 -8.70
CA TRP A 305 4.14 -7.13 -10.05
C TRP A 305 5.42 -6.76 -10.78
N PHE A 306 6.37 -6.08 -10.12
CA PHE A 306 7.71 -5.81 -10.68
C PHE A 306 8.49 -7.09 -11.01
N ARG A 307 8.23 -8.19 -10.30
CA ARG A 307 8.89 -9.49 -10.57
C ARG A 307 8.18 -10.35 -11.62
N LYS A 308 6.85 -10.20 -11.81
CA LYS A 308 6.03 -11.17 -12.54
C LYS A 308 5.15 -10.57 -13.63
N ARG A 309 4.83 -9.28 -13.56
CA ARG A 309 3.79 -8.66 -14.39
C ARG A 309 4.30 -7.51 -15.26
N ILE A 310 5.51 -7.00 -15.01
CA ILE A 310 6.13 -5.91 -15.75
C ILE A 310 7.64 -6.11 -15.78
N ASP A 311 8.33 -5.73 -16.86
CA ASP A 311 9.78 -5.85 -16.97
C ASP A 311 10.50 -4.66 -16.35
N LEU A 312 10.84 -4.81 -15.06
CA LEU A 312 11.55 -3.78 -14.29
C LEU A 312 12.87 -3.34 -14.94
N ASN A 313 13.56 -4.24 -15.67
CA ASN A 313 14.85 -3.90 -16.30
C ASN A 313 14.72 -2.82 -17.38
N ARG A 314 13.57 -2.76 -18.05
CA ARG A 314 13.26 -1.76 -19.07
C ARG A 314 12.77 -0.43 -18.49
N LEU A 315 12.49 -0.37 -17.19
CA LEU A 315 11.94 0.79 -16.50
C LEU A 315 12.98 1.57 -15.69
N LYS A 316 14.25 1.16 -15.69
CA LYS A 316 15.34 1.73 -14.86
C LYS A 316 15.63 3.21 -15.10
N SER A 317 15.17 3.79 -16.21
CA SER A 317 15.31 5.22 -16.52
C SER A 317 14.19 6.08 -15.93
N TYR A 318 13.22 5.47 -15.26
CA TYR A 318 12.09 6.13 -14.61
C TYR A 318 12.17 5.92 -13.11
N SER A 319 11.51 6.80 -12.34
CA SER A 319 11.41 6.61 -10.90
C SER A 319 10.57 5.38 -10.57
N ILE A 320 11.07 4.55 -9.67
CA ILE A 320 10.37 3.34 -9.23
C ILE A 320 9.79 3.56 -7.84
N TRP A 321 8.47 3.41 -7.74
CA TRP A 321 7.73 3.41 -6.48
C TRP A 321 7.22 1.99 -6.21
N ASN A 322 7.82 1.33 -5.23
CA ASN A 322 7.55 -0.06 -4.92
C ASN A 322 6.66 -0.22 -3.68
N ALA A 323 5.57 -0.97 -3.80
CA ALA A 323 4.77 -1.39 -2.65
C ALA A 323 5.23 -2.76 -2.12
N HIS A 324 5.53 -2.80 -0.82
CA HIS A 324 5.80 -4.05 -0.10
C HIS A 324 5.63 -3.81 1.40
N TYR A 325 4.64 -4.44 1.99
CA TYR A 325 4.21 -4.20 3.36
C TYR A 325 4.79 -5.20 4.36
N ASN A 326 4.75 -4.87 5.64
CA ASN A 326 5.14 -5.73 6.76
C ASN A 326 6.58 -6.24 6.69
N VAL A 327 7.49 -5.43 6.16
CA VAL A 327 8.92 -5.71 6.06
C VAL A 327 9.73 -4.51 6.54
N ALA A 328 11.01 -4.75 6.81
CA ALA A 328 11.91 -3.72 7.29
C ALA A 328 12.44 -2.77 6.19
N GLY A 329 12.07 -2.98 4.92
CA GLY A 329 12.49 -2.15 3.80
C GLY A 329 12.13 -2.77 2.47
N SER A 330 12.24 -2.01 1.37
CA SER A 330 11.94 -2.52 0.03
C SER A 330 12.86 -3.66 -0.37
N PRO A 331 12.32 -4.81 -0.85
CA PRO A 331 13.13 -5.95 -1.30
C PRO A 331 13.68 -5.79 -2.73
N ILE A 332 13.40 -4.67 -3.39
CA ILE A 332 13.96 -4.28 -4.68
C ILE A 332 14.49 -2.86 -4.62
N ALA A 333 15.44 -2.52 -5.49
CA ALA A 333 15.90 -1.14 -5.63
C ALA A 333 14.76 -0.26 -6.15
N CYS A 334 14.50 0.84 -5.45
CA CYS A 334 13.45 1.80 -5.80
C CYS A 334 13.81 3.20 -5.29
N ASP A 335 13.16 4.22 -5.82
CA ASP A 335 13.28 5.62 -5.37
C ASP A 335 12.29 5.96 -4.26
N MET A 336 11.19 5.22 -4.20
CA MET A 336 10.15 5.34 -3.18
C MET A 336 9.61 3.97 -2.81
N TRP A 337 9.39 3.77 -1.51
CA TRP A 337 8.82 2.55 -0.97
C TRP A 337 7.55 2.84 -0.18
N GLN A 338 6.43 2.24 -0.59
CA GLN A 338 5.19 2.20 0.18
C GLN A 338 5.28 0.99 1.14
N GLY A 339 5.52 1.28 2.41
CA GLY A 339 5.90 0.25 3.39
C GLY A 339 4.75 -0.22 4.27
N THR A 340 3.63 0.50 4.29
CA THR A 340 2.40 0.12 5.01
C THR A 340 1.18 0.81 4.41
N CYS A 341 0.03 0.14 4.47
CA CYS A 341 -1.30 0.67 4.13
C CYS A 341 -2.22 0.78 5.36
N THR A 342 -1.70 0.55 6.56
CA THR A 342 -2.50 0.46 7.79
C THR A 342 -2.07 1.48 8.86
N ALA A 343 -1.22 2.45 8.50
CA ALA A 343 -0.76 3.45 9.44
C ALA A 343 -1.92 4.34 9.93
N ARG A 344 -1.85 4.73 11.19
CA ARG A 344 -2.74 5.74 11.78
C ARG A 344 -1.90 6.93 12.19
N ILE A 345 -2.26 8.11 11.69
CA ILE A 345 -1.56 9.36 11.95
C ILE A 345 -2.55 10.45 12.35
N PRO A 346 -2.13 11.49 13.08
CA PRO A 346 -2.97 12.65 13.31
C PRO A 346 -3.38 13.31 11.98
N GLY A 347 -4.58 13.88 11.95
CA GLY A 347 -5.12 14.55 10.78
C GLY A 347 -5.96 13.68 9.84
N TYR A 348 -5.97 12.34 10.04
CA TYR A 348 -6.86 11.45 9.34
C TYR A 348 -7.42 10.36 10.27
N GLY A 349 -8.74 10.15 10.23
CA GLY A 349 -9.44 9.24 11.15
C GLY A 349 -9.37 7.75 10.78
N GLY A 350 -8.88 7.42 9.58
CA GLY A 350 -8.76 6.06 9.06
C GLY A 350 -7.33 5.55 9.03
N GLN A 351 -7.12 4.44 8.33
CA GLN A 351 -5.81 3.93 7.94
C GLN A 351 -5.33 4.67 6.68
N ILE A 352 -4.03 4.83 6.55
CA ILE A 352 -3.43 5.55 5.43
C ILE A 352 -2.12 4.89 4.98
N ASP A 353 -1.86 4.98 3.69
CA ASP A 353 -0.63 4.52 3.08
C ASP A 353 0.54 5.44 3.45
N VAL A 354 1.66 4.83 3.88
CA VAL A 354 2.87 5.58 4.22
C VAL A 354 4.05 5.13 3.38
N ASN A 355 4.74 6.12 2.88
CA ASN A 355 5.86 5.99 1.96
C ASN A 355 7.15 6.52 2.57
N ILE A 356 8.28 5.95 2.16
CA ILE A 356 9.62 6.49 2.36
C ILE A 356 10.20 6.85 1.00
N SER A 357 10.63 8.10 0.84
CA SER A 357 11.40 8.55 -0.33
C SER A 357 12.88 8.38 -0.05
N TYR A 358 13.60 7.74 -0.98
CA TYR A 358 15.05 7.59 -0.99
C TYR A 358 15.74 8.65 -1.86
N VAL A 359 14.95 9.44 -2.60
CA VAL A 359 15.39 10.62 -3.36
C VAL A 359 14.86 11.87 -2.66
N GLY A 360 15.74 12.82 -2.37
CA GLY A 360 15.41 13.99 -1.56
C GLY A 360 14.79 15.15 -2.34
#